data_755eba49e8e0cb363c6bcc1cf9525125
#
_entry.id   755eba49e8e0cb363c6bcc1cf9525125
#
_cell.length_a   1.000
_cell.length_b   1.000
_cell.length_c   1.000
_cell.angle_alpha   90.00
_cell.angle_beta   90.00
_cell.angle_gamma   90.00
#
_symmetry.space_group_name_H-M   'P 1'
#
loop_
_entity.id
_entity.type
_entity.pdbx_description
1 polymer ?
#
loop_
_entity_poly.entity_id
_entity_poly.type
_entity_poly.pdbx_seq_one_letter_code
_entity_poly.pdbx_strand_id
1 'polypeptide(L)'
;MSTRMAKRFNRRAASAESRSEQILESLPIRTGQRIADIGSGGGFFSFAFARRVGPSGTIYAVDKNESLLHFVEQESIRNKLHNLETVLLQNGDLPLPENAIDLIFLRNVFHHIDDPNSYLNALKRILKPGGKIAIIDYKEKNGFNFHSLFGHFVPEEKILQSMQQAGFERLASFSFLPAKSFNLFQLPAVS
;
A
#
# COMPACT_ATOMS: atom_id res chain seq x y z
N MET A 1 4.89 21.05 -10.87
CA MET A 1 4.43 20.98 -9.45
C MET A 1 4.50 19.55 -8.91
N SER A 2 4.16 18.53 -9.69
CA SER A 2 4.15 17.11 -9.33
C SER A 2 5.51 16.51 -8.93
N THR A 3 6.59 16.81 -9.66
CA THR A 3 7.95 16.29 -9.36
C THR A 3 8.43 16.70 -7.95
N ARG A 4 8.13 17.92 -7.50
CA ARG A 4 8.46 18.36 -6.14
C ARG A 4 7.66 17.59 -5.08
N MET A 5 6.39 17.31 -5.36
CA MET A 5 5.52 16.54 -4.46
C MET A 5 5.99 15.08 -4.37
N ALA A 6 6.27 14.42 -5.50
CA ALA A 6 6.81 13.06 -5.53
C ALA A 6 8.14 12.95 -4.76
N LYS A 7 9.08 13.85 -5.00
CA LYS A 7 10.35 13.91 -4.28
C LYS A 7 10.16 14.15 -2.77
N ARG A 8 9.17 14.95 -2.37
CA ARG A 8 8.83 15.16 -0.96
C ARG A 8 8.31 13.88 -0.31
N PHE A 9 7.41 13.14 -1.00
CA PHE A 9 6.92 11.85 -0.51
C PHE A 9 8.05 10.84 -0.38
N ASN A 10 8.92 10.72 -1.37
CA ASN A 10 10.06 9.81 -1.34
C ASN A 10 11.05 10.16 -0.22
N ARG A 11 11.36 11.45 -0.01
CA ARG A 11 12.21 11.89 1.09
C ARG A 11 11.60 11.54 2.46
N ARG A 12 10.28 11.74 2.62
CA ARG A 12 9.58 11.35 3.85
C ARG A 12 9.57 9.84 4.05
N ALA A 13 9.39 9.06 2.98
CA ALA A 13 9.47 7.61 3.05
C ALA A 13 10.90 7.12 3.37
N ALA A 14 11.92 7.81 2.90
CA ALA A 14 13.33 7.49 3.17
C ALA A 14 13.84 7.99 4.53
N SER A 15 13.04 8.76 5.30
CA SER A 15 13.49 9.26 6.60
C SER A 15 13.61 8.13 7.64
N ALA A 16 14.46 8.33 8.64
CA ALA A 16 14.67 7.36 9.72
C ALA A 16 13.37 7.04 10.49
N GLU A 17 12.50 8.04 10.69
CA GLU A 17 11.22 7.87 11.37
C GLU A 17 10.25 6.98 10.57
N SER A 18 10.44 6.89 9.26
CA SER A 18 9.63 6.05 8.38
C SER A 18 9.87 4.56 8.58
N ARG A 19 11.07 4.17 9.06
CA ARG A 19 11.53 2.78 9.25
C ARG A 19 11.26 1.90 8.03
N SER A 20 11.43 2.45 6.83
CA SER A 20 11.01 1.81 5.59
C SER A 20 11.72 0.48 5.33
N GLU A 21 13.00 0.35 5.70
CA GLU A 21 13.70 -0.93 5.56
C GLU A 21 13.09 -1.99 6.48
N GLN A 22 12.80 -1.65 7.73
CA GLN A 22 12.16 -2.56 8.67
C GLN A 22 10.74 -2.96 8.22
N ILE A 23 9.99 -2.03 7.59
CA ILE A 23 8.71 -2.37 6.94
C ILE A 23 8.92 -3.41 5.85
N LEU A 24 9.88 -3.17 4.95
CA LEU A 24 10.16 -4.05 3.82
C LEU A 24 10.64 -5.45 4.25
N GLU A 25 11.40 -5.54 5.34
CA GLU A 25 11.85 -6.82 5.93
C GLU A 25 10.71 -7.58 6.63
N SER A 26 9.70 -6.86 7.15
CA SER A 26 8.54 -7.47 7.81
C SER A 26 7.52 -8.03 6.83
N LEU A 27 7.62 -7.71 5.54
CA LEU A 27 6.70 -8.17 4.51
C LEU A 27 7.17 -9.49 3.90
N PRO A 28 6.26 -10.44 3.61
CA PRO A 28 6.60 -11.75 3.04
C PRO A 28 6.87 -11.66 1.52
N ILE A 29 7.80 -10.80 1.13
CA ILE A 29 8.14 -10.55 -0.28
C ILE A 29 9.07 -11.67 -0.78
N ARG A 30 8.74 -12.21 -1.95
CA ARG A 30 9.53 -13.26 -2.63
C ARG A 30 9.74 -12.90 -4.10
N THR A 31 10.81 -13.41 -4.68
CA THR A 31 11.07 -13.31 -6.13
C THR A 31 9.88 -13.84 -6.94
N GLY A 32 9.54 -13.15 -8.02
CA GLY A 32 8.48 -13.54 -8.94
C GLY A 32 7.07 -13.12 -8.52
N GLN A 33 6.88 -12.51 -7.34
CA GLN A 33 5.57 -12.06 -6.88
C GLN A 33 5.05 -10.85 -7.66
N ARG A 34 3.72 -10.72 -7.69
CA ARG A 34 3.01 -9.54 -8.14
C ARG A 34 2.51 -8.75 -6.95
N ILE A 35 2.93 -7.50 -6.84
CA ILE A 35 2.59 -6.62 -5.72
C ILE A 35 1.88 -5.36 -6.23
N ALA A 36 0.77 -5.00 -5.60
CA ALA A 36 0.10 -3.73 -5.84
C ALA A 36 0.42 -2.75 -4.70
N ASP A 37 1.13 -1.67 -5.02
CA ASP A 37 1.42 -0.54 -4.12
C ASP A 37 0.34 0.52 -4.35
N ILE A 38 -0.69 0.53 -3.52
CA ILE A 38 -1.86 1.40 -3.67
C ILE A 38 -1.65 2.70 -2.88
N GLY A 39 -1.80 3.84 -3.57
CA GLY A 39 -1.38 5.13 -3.07
C GLY A 39 0.14 5.28 -3.13
N SER A 40 0.73 4.85 -4.23
CA SER A 40 2.19 4.75 -4.44
C SER A 40 2.94 6.08 -4.29
N GLY A 41 2.25 7.21 -4.48
CA GLY A 41 2.80 8.55 -4.34
C GLY A 41 4.02 8.76 -5.24
N GLY A 42 5.20 8.97 -4.64
CA GLY A 42 6.47 9.12 -5.39
C GLY A 42 7.14 7.80 -5.77
N GLY A 43 6.53 6.64 -5.48
CA GLY A 43 7.03 5.32 -5.88
C GLY A 43 8.14 4.74 -5.00
N PHE A 44 8.42 5.30 -3.84
CA PHE A 44 9.51 4.81 -2.97
C PHE A 44 9.41 3.31 -2.70
N PHE A 45 8.23 2.85 -2.23
CA PHE A 45 8.00 1.43 -1.97
C PHE A 45 7.87 0.62 -3.25
N SER A 46 7.24 1.16 -4.29
CA SER A 46 7.15 0.51 -5.60
C SER A 46 8.53 0.16 -6.16
N PHE A 47 9.50 1.09 -6.10
CA PHE A 47 10.89 0.83 -6.54
C PHE A 47 11.60 -0.21 -5.66
N ALA A 48 11.37 -0.17 -4.34
CA ALA A 48 11.94 -1.14 -3.41
C ALA A 48 11.37 -2.54 -3.65
N PHE A 49 10.07 -2.65 -3.88
CA PHE A 49 9.40 -3.91 -4.23
C PHE A 49 9.92 -4.46 -5.56
N ALA A 50 10.03 -3.62 -6.60
CA ALA A 50 10.50 -4.03 -7.92
C ALA A 50 11.88 -4.69 -7.88
N ARG A 51 12.79 -4.14 -7.07
CA ARG A 51 14.12 -4.76 -6.84
C ARG A 51 14.03 -6.09 -6.10
N ARG A 52 13.14 -6.22 -5.10
CA ARG A 52 13.00 -7.43 -4.27
C ARG A 52 12.34 -8.59 -5.01
N VAL A 53 11.31 -8.31 -5.81
CA VAL A 53 10.64 -9.37 -6.58
C VAL A 53 11.44 -9.80 -7.80
N GLY A 54 12.42 -8.99 -8.23
CA GLY A 54 13.26 -9.28 -9.38
C GLY A 54 12.52 -9.26 -10.72
N PRO A 55 13.21 -9.57 -11.83
CA PRO A 55 12.67 -9.39 -13.19
C PRO A 55 11.49 -10.31 -13.55
N SER A 56 11.27 -11.39 -12.78
CA SER A 56 10.14 -12.32 -12.97
C SER A 56 8.88 -11.90 -12.20
N GLY A 57 8.98 -10.92 -11.30
CA GLY A 57 7.83 -10.35 -10.61
C GLY A 57 7.29 -9.10 -11.32
N THR A 58 6.16 -8.57 -10.82
CA THR A 58 5.55 -7.34 -11.34
C THR A 58 5.08 -6.46 -10.19
N ILE A 59 5.35 -5.16 -10.29
CA ILE A 59 4.82 -4.16 -9.36
C ILE A 59 3.82 -3.27 -10.08
N TYR A 60 2.65 -3.15 -9.51
CA TYR A 60 1.64 -2.18 -9.92
C TYR A 60 1.67 -0.99 -8.96
N ALA A 61 2.22 0.12 -9.44
CA ALA A 61 2.19 1.40 -8.71
C ALA A 61 0.86 2.10 -9.02
N VAL A 62 -0.05 2.07 -8.05
CA VAL A 62 -1.41 2.58 -8.21
C VAL A 62 -1.56 3.92 -7.49
N ASP A 63 -2.05 4.94 -8.17
CA ASP A 63 -2.38 6.24 -7.57
C ASP A 63 -3.52 6.91 -8.34
N LYS A 64 -4.25 7.83 -7.68
CA LYS A 64 -5.25 8.68 -8.33
C LYS A 64 -4.65 9.90 -9.03
N ASN A 65 -3.40 10.20 -8.79
CA ASN A 65 -2.70 11.36 -9.32
C ASN A 65 -1.79 10.96 -10.49
N GLU A 66 -2.28 11.18 -11.70
CA GLU A 66 -1.57 10.90 -12.95
C GLU A 66 -0.17 11.51 -13.01
N SER A 67 0.00 12.72 -12.48
CA SER A 67 1.31 13.37 -12.45
C SER A 67 2.33 12.68 -11.55
N LEU A 68 1.87 12.00 -10.48
CA LEU A 68 2.75 11.17 -9.64
C LEU A 68 3.10 9.88 -10.36
N LEU A 69 2.14 9.26 -11.02
CA LEU A 69 2.37 8.05 -11.82
C LEU A 69 3.36 8.32 -12.97
N HIS A 70 3.21 9.43 -13.68
CA HIS A 70 4.19 9.83 -14.69
C HIS A 70 5.60 10.00 -14.11
N PHE A 71 5.73 10.59 -12.92
CA PHE A 71 7.04 10.67 -12.24
C PHE A 71 7.58 9.26 -11.92
N VAL A 72 6.73 8.36 -11.40
CA VAL A 72 7.13 6.98 -11.08
C VAL A 72 7.60 6.25 -12.34
N GLU A 73 6.87 6.37 -13.45
CA GLU A 73 7.25 5.79 -14.74
C GLU A 73 8.61 6.29 -15.21
N GLN A 74 8.84 7.60 -15.20
CA GLN A 74 10.13 8.18 -15.61
C GLN A 74 11.29 7.71 -14.72
N GLU A 75 11.08 7.62 -13.42
CA GLU A 75 12.10 7.12 -12.49
C GLU A 75 12.31 5.61 -12.64
N SER A 76 11.28 4.81 -12.97
CA SER A 76 11.44 3.38 -13.22
C SER A 76 12.34 3.12 -14.44
N ILE A 77 12.13 3.88 -15.52
CA ILE A 77 12.97 3.82 -16.74
C ILE A 77 14.42 4.19 -16.41
N ARG A 78 14.64 5.30 -15.70
CA ARG A 78 15.99 5.75 -15.28
C ARG A 78 16.73 4.73 -14.43
N ASN A 79 15.99 4.02 -13.57
CA ASN A 79 16.53 3.00 -12.68
C ASN A 79 16.53 1.59 -13.31
N LYS A 80 16.14 1.46 -14.58
CA LYS A 80 16.06 0.18 -15.32
C LYS A 80 15.17 -0.86 -14.61
N LEU A 81 14.06 -0.41 -14.03
CA LEU A 81 13.06 -1.26 -13.38
C LEU A 81 11.95 -1.57 -14.39
N HIS A 82 12.18 -2.58 -15.24
CA HIS A 82 11.26 -2.95 -16.33
C HIS A 82 10.05 -3.77 -15.84
N ASN A 83 10.02 -4.12 -14.57
CA ASN A 83 8.98 -4.89 -13.91
C ASN A 83 8.04 -4.02 -13.05
N LEU A 84 7.96 -2.73 -13.36
CA LEU A 84 7.07 -1.79 -12.68
C LEU A 84 6.12 -1.15 -13.70
N GLU A 85 4.83 -1.25 -13.44
CA GLU A 85 3.73 -0.70 -14.20
C GLU A 85 2.99 0.36 -13.37
N THR A 86 2.60 1.46 -13.99
CA THR A 86 1.79 2.50 -13.33
C THR A 86 0.33 2.31 -13.68
N VAL A 87 -0.56 2.44 -12.70
CA VAL A 87 -2.00 2.22 -12.84
C VAL A 87 -2.76 3.41 -12.25
N LEU A 88 -3.55 4.08 -13.09
CA LEU A 88 -4.37 5.19 -12.66
C LEU A 88 -5.69 4.69 -12.03
N LEU A 89 -5.90 5.04 -10.76
CA LEU A 89 -7.14 4.79 -10.06
C LEU A 89 -8.17 5.85 -10.46
N GLN A 90 -9.23 5.46 -11.14
CA GLN A 90 -10.31 6.36 -11.58
C GLN A 90 -11.65 5.90 -11.00
N ASN A 91 -12.41 6.83 -10.43
CA ASN A 91 -13.78 6.58 -9.92
C ASN A 91 -13.91 5.39 -8.95
N GLY A 92 -12.84 5.08 -8.21
CA GLY A 92 -12.80 3.92 -7.32
C GLY A 92 -12.57 2.59 -8.03
N ASP A 93 -12.47 2.58 -9.37
CA ASP A 93 -12.15 1.37 -10.12
C ASP A 93 -10.65 1.05 -10.07
N LEU A 94 -10.34 -0.21 -9.78
CA LEU A 94 -9.00 -0.75 -9.67
C LEU A 94 -8.75 -1.72 -10.83
N PRO A 95 -8.26 -1.22 -11.98
CA PRO A 95 -8.13 -2.00 -13.20
C PRO A 95 -6.91 -2.92 -13.15
N LEU A 96 -6.88 -3.83 -12.18
CA LEU A 96 -5.88 -4.87 -12.03
C LEU A 96 -6.49 -6.24 -12.34
N PRO A 97 -5.68 -7.19 -12.83
CA PRO A 97 -6.17 -8.52 -13.18
C PRO A 97 -6.69 -9.27 -11.94
N GLU A 98 -7.78 -10.01 -12.14
CA GLU A 98 -8.39 -10.80 -11.07
C GLU A 98 -7.49 -11.99 -10.68
N ASN A 99 -7.53 -12.35 -9.39
CA ASN A 99 -6.79 -13.48 -8.83
C ASN A 99 -5.29 -13.48 -9.20
N ALA A 100 -4.67 -12.29 -9.30
CA ALA A 100 -3.32 -12.15 -9.82
C ALA A 100 -2.30 -11.61 -8.82
N ILE A 101 -2.76 -10.90 -7.78
CA ILE A 101 -1.89 -10.16 -6.85
C ILE A 101 -1.54 -11.04 -5.64
N ASP A 102 -0.26 -11.15 -5.32
CA ASP A 102 0.24 -11.89 -4.16
C ASP A 102 0.22 -11.03 -2.88
N LEU A 103 0.50 -9.73 -3.01
CA LEU A 103 0.54 -8.79 -1.90
C LEU A 103 -0.01 -7.43 -2.34
N ILE A 104 -0.96 -6.90 -1.58
CA ILE A 104 -1.40 -5.50 -1.68
C ILE A 104 -0.77 -4.73 -0.52
N PHE A 105 -0.19 -3.57 -0.82
CA PHE A 105 0.40 -2.67 0.16
C PHE A 105 -0.35 -1.34 0.17
N LEU A 106 -0.87 -0.95 1.34
CA LEU A 106 -1.56 0.31 1.58
C LEU A 106 -0.85 1.07 2.70
N ARG A 107 -0.30 2.24 2.38
CA ARG A 107 0.37 3.07 3.39
C ARG A 107 -0.17 4.48 3.39
N ASN A 108 -0.86 4.87 4.48
CA ASN A 108 -1.58 6.15 4.63
C ASN A 108 -2.65 6.35 3.55
N VAL A 109 -3.43 5.33 3.29
CA VAL A 109 -4.48 5.31 2.27
C VAL A 109 -5.82 4.99 2.87
N PHE A 110 -5.89 4.07 3.85
CA PHE A 110 -7.15 3.53 4.36
C PHE A 110 -8.06 4.62 4.93
N HIS A 111 -7.50 5.65 5.56
CA HIS A 111 -8.25 6.79 6.08
C HIS A 111 -8.87 7.71 5.01
N HIS A 112 -8.62 7.47 3.73
CA HIS A 112 -9.25 8.15 2.60
C HIS A 112 -10.36 7.34 1.93
N ILE A 113 -10.67 6.14 2.47
CA ILE A 113 -11.67 5.25 1.89
C ILE A 113 -13.03 5.55 2.52
N ASP A 114 -13.95 6.08 1.73
CA ASP A 114 -15.30 6.44 2.19
C ASP A 114 -16.17 5.19 2.42
N ASP A 115 -16.08 4.19 1.55
CA ASP A 115 -16.77 2.89 1.67
C ASP A 115 -15.75 1.74 1.75
N PRO A 116 -15.31 1.38 2.97
CA PRO A 116 -14.37 0.27 3.16
C PRO A 116 -14.88 -1.08 2.65
N ASN A 117 -16.18 -1.34 2.72
CA ASN A 117 -16.72 -2.64 2.31
C ASN A 117 -16.61 -2.84 0.80
N SER A 118 -17.07 -1.87 0.02
CA SER A 118 -16.95 -1.89 -1.44
C SER A 118 -15.50 -1.98 -1.88
N TYR A 119 -14.65 -1.18 -1.24
CA TYR A 119 -13.22 -1.14 -1.55
C TYR A 119 -12.51 -2.46 -1.25
N LEU A 120 -12.76 -3.05 -0.09
CA LEU A 120 -12.17 -4.34 0.29
C LEU A 120 -12.66 -5.48 -0.61
N ASN A 121 -13.90 -5.44 -1.10
CA ASN A 121 -14.40 -6.39 -2.09
C ASN A 121 -13.66 -6.25 -3.44
N ALA A 122 -13.35 -5.03 -3.86
CA ALA A 122 -12.51 -4.81 -5.05
C ALA A 122 -11.09 -5.36 -4.86
N LEU A 123 -10.49 -5.17 -3.67
CA LEU A 123 -9.19 -5.75 -3.34
C LEU A 123 -9.21 -7.28 -3.33
N LYS A 124 -10.28 -7.90 -2.82
CA LYS A 124 -10.43 -9.37 -2.84
C LYS A 124 -10.43 -9.93 -4.26
N ARG A 125 -11.12 -9.25 -5.19
CA ARG A 125 -11.21 -9.70 -6.58
C ARG A 125 -9.85 -9.85 -7.26
N ILE A 126 -8.92 -8.95 -6.96
CA ILE A 126 -7.57 -8.95 -7.56
C ILE A 126 -6.58 -9.86 -6.82
N LEU A 127 -6.84 -10.19 -5.55
CA LEU A 127 -5.97 -11.05 -4.75
C LEU A 127 -6.05 -12.51 -5.21
N LYS A 128 -4.91 -13.18 -5.22
CA LYS A 128 -4.87 -14.65 -5.29
C LYS A 128 -5.47 -15.29 -4.02
N PRO A 129 -5.99 -16.53 -4.10
CA PRO A 129 -6.23 -17.33 -2.90
C PRO A 129 -4.96 -17.37 -2.04
N GLY A 130 -5.08 -17.06 -0.73
CA GLY A 130 -3.93 -16.94 0.15
C GLY A 130 -3.11 -15.66 -0.02
N GLY A 131 -3.52 -14.73 -0.90
CA GLY A 131 -2.93 -13.42 -1.07
C GLY A 131 -3.05 -12.57 0.19
N LYS A 132 -2.18 -11.59 0.33
CA LYS A 132 -2.04 -10.79 1.55
C LYS A 132 -2.26 -9.31 1.33
N ILE A 133 -2.73 -8.63 2.38
CA ILE A 133 -2.84 -7.17 2.42
C ILE A 133 -2.04 -6.65 3.61
N ALA A 134 -1.12 -5.74 3.37
CA ALA A 134 -0.41 -4.99 4.40
C ALA A 134 -0.99 -3.59 4.50
N ILE A 135 -1.48 -3.20 5.67
CA ILE A 135 -2.05 -1.88 5.92
C ILE A 135 -1.21 -1.17 6.97
N ILE A 136 -0.71 0.02 6.61
CA ILE A 136 -0.02 0.93 7.52
C ILE A 136 -0.78 2.25 7.52
N ASP A 137 -1.36 2.61 8.67
CA ASP A 137 -2.08 3.86 8.80
C ASP A 137 -1.85 4.54 10.16
N TYR A 138 -2.27 5.78 10.31
CA TYR A 138 -2.05 6.56 11.52
C TYR A 138 -2.80 5.95 12.71
N LYS A 139 -2.11 5.88 13.87
CA LYS A 139 -2.75 5.63 15.17
C LYS A 139 -3.24 6.93 15.77
N GLU A 140 -4.36 6.85 16.49
CA GLU A 140 -4.79 7.95 17.34
C GLU A 140 -3.67 8.29 18.34
N LYS A 141 -3.23 9.54 18.33
CA LYS A 141 -2.44 10.05 19.44
C LYS A 141 -3.42 10.57 20.48
N ASN A 142 -3.40 9.98 21.65
CA ASN A 142 -4.01 10.58 22.85
C ASN A 142 -3.39 11.96 23.06
N GLY A 143 -4.13 13.02 22.70
CA GLY A 143 -3.69 14.39 22.87
C GLY A 143 -4.03 15.30 21.67
N PHE A 144 -4.45 16.50 21.96
CA PHE A 144 -4.78 17.57 21.04
C PHE A 144 -3.65 17.79 19.99
N ASN A 145 -3.82 17.25 18.80
CA ASN A 145 -2.96 17.54 17.67
C ASN A 145 -3.78 18.08 16.50
N PHE A 146 -3.27 19.10 15.84
CA PHE A 146 -3.85 19.85 14.71
C PHE A 146 -4.37 18.96 13.55
N HIS A 147 -3.90 17.70 13.45
CA HIS A 147 -4.37 16.73 12.46
C HIS A 147 -5.71 16.08 12.80
N SER A 148 -6.15 16.08 14.08
CA SER A 148 -7.47 15.58 14.48
C SER A 148 -8.60 16.52 14.04
N LEU A 149 -8.29 17.78 13.75
CA LEU A 149 -9.26 18.80 13.33
C LEU A 149 -9.71 18.63 11.86
N PHE A 150 -9.00 17.85 11.04
CA PHE A 150 -9.26 17.70 9.61
C PHE A 150 -9.74 16.31 9.16
N GLY A 151 -10.22 15.47 10.09
CA GLY A 151 -10.94 14.25 9.71
C GLY A 151 -10.13 13.12 9.03
N HIS A 152 -8.80 13.19 9.02
CA HIS A 152 -7.95 12.23 8.32
C HIS A 152 -7.37 11.16 9.27
N PHE A 153 -8.25 10.50 10.00
CA PHE A 153 -7.85 9.48 10.95
C PHE A 153 -8.91 8.36 11.02
N VAL A 154 -8.46 7.11 10.95
CA VAL A 154 -9.30 5.93 11.19
C VAL A 154 -8.70 5.12 12.34
N PRO A 155 -9.44 4.89 13.42
CA PRO A 155 -8.99 4.03 14.51
C PRO A 155 -8.55 2.64 14.01
N GLU A 156 -7.49 2.09 14.60
CA GLU A 156 -7.00 0.76 14.22
C GLU A 156 -8.11 -0.29 14.37
N GLU A 157 -8.94 -0.19 15.40
CA GLU A 157 -10.08 -1.09 15.65
C GLU A 157 -11.07 -1.09 14.47
N LYS A 158 -11.33 0.07 13.87
CA LYS A 158 -12.17 0.16 12.67
C LYS A 158 -11.55 -0.55 11.47
N ILE A 159 -10.24 -0.41 11.27
CA ILE A 159 -9.52 -1.14 10.21
C ILE A 159 -9.66 -2.64 10.45
N LEU A 160 -9.40 -3.11 11.68
CA LEU A 160 -9.51 -4.51 12.05
C LEU A 160 -10.93 -5.05 11.83
N GLN A 161 -11.94 -4.30 12.26
CA GLN A 161 -13.35 -4.67 12.08
C GLN A 161 -13.73 -4.77 10.60
N SER A 162 -13.36 -3.78 9.78
CA SER A 162 -13.65 -3.79 8.34
C SER A 162 -12.98 -4.97 7.64
N MET A 163 -11.72 -5.27 7.97
CA MET A 163 -10.99 -6.40 7.41
C MET A 163 -11.64 -7.74 7.80
N GLN A 164 -12.04 -7.90 9.06
CA GLN A 164 -12.73 -9.10 9.54
C GLN A 164 -14.09 -9.27 8.86
N GLN A 165 -14.90 -8.22 8.77
CA GLN A 165 -16.19 -8.25 8.07
C GLN A 165 -16.04 -8.60 6.60
N ALA A 166 -14.96 -8.14 5.97
CA ALA A 166 -14.61 -8.53 4.61
C ALA A 166 -14.04 -9.96 4.51
N GLY A 167 -13.91 -10.72 5.61
CA GLY A 167 -13.44 -12.10 5.63
C GLY A 167 -11.92 -12.26 5.55
N PHE A 168 -11.16 -11.21 5.89
CA PHE A 168 -9.70 -11.32 6.03
C PHE A 168 -9.32 -11.73 7.45
N GLU A 169 -8.29 -12.55 7.56
CA GLU A 169 -7.66 -12.94 8.83
C GLU A 169 -6.39 -12.13 9.07
N ARG A 170 -6.21 -11.63 10.30
CA ARG A 170 -4.98 -10.95 10.66
C ARG A 170 -3.88 -11.95 10.97
N LEU A 171 -2.80 -11.94 10.17
CA LEU A 171 -1.63 -12.79 10.34
C LEU A 171 -0.61 -12.22 11.32
N ALA A 172 -0.40 -10.90 11.29
CA ALA A 172 0.61 -10.24 12.11
C ALA A 172 0.24 -8.79 12.40
N SER A 173 0.74 -8.28 13.52
CA SER A 173 0.73 -6.85 13.87
C SER A 173 2.13 -6.46 14.30
N PHE A 174 2.61 -5.29 13.82
CA PHE A 174 3.96 -4.80 14.08
C PHE A 174 3.90 -3.49 14.85
N SER A 175 4.60 -3.42 15.98
CA SER A 175 4.56 -2.28 16.91
C SER A 175 5.70 -1.29 16.77
N PHE A 176 6.63 -1.52 15.86
CA PHE A 176 7.83 -0.69 15.73
C PHE A 176 7.59 0.70 15.11
N LEU A 177 6.40 0.99 14.60
CA LEU A 177 6.01 2.31 14.10
C LEU A 177 5.26 3.09 15.21
N PRO A 178 5.87 4.10 15.85
CA PRO A 178 5.29 4.72 17.06
C PRO A 178 3.95 5.42 16.82
N ALA A 179 3.78 6.00 15.61
CA ALA A 179 2.61 6.80 15.26
C ALA A 179 1.66 6.11 14.29
N LYS A 180 1.87 4.83 14.00
CA LYS A 180 1.09 4.09 13.01
C LYS A 180 0.82 2.67 13.45
N SER A 181 -0.35 2.17 13.08
CA SER A 181 -0.62 0.74 13.06
C SER A 181 0.02 0.13 11.81
N PHE A 182 0.50 -1.08 11.95
CA PHE A 182 0.96 -1.89 10.83
C PHE A 182 0.46 -3.31 11.03
N ASN A 183 -0.47 -3.72 10.18
CA ASN A 183 -1.08 -5.03 10.22
C ASN A 183 -0.95 -5.73 8.88
N LEU A 184 -0.71 -7.03 8.93
CA LEU A 184 -0.71 -7.94 7.77
C LEU A 184 -1.93 -8.84 7.88
N PHE A 185 -2.71 -8.89 6.80
CA PHE A 185 -3.90 -9.73 6.68
C PHE A 185 -3.74 -10.72 5.54
N GLN A 186 -4.50 -11.79 5.59
CA GLN A 186 -4.57 -12.79 4.54
C GLN A 186 -6.01 -13.04 4.14
N LEU A 187 -6.24 -13.22 2.85
CA LEU A 187 -7.47 -13.82 2.37
C LEU A 187 -7.32 -15.36 2.54
N PRO A 188 -8.18 -16.01 3.35
CA PRO A 188 -8.11 -17.45 3.51
C PRO A 188 -8.18 -18.17 2.15
N ALA A 189 -7.41 -19.24 2.00
CA ALA A 189 -7.59 -20.10 0.86
C ALA A 189 -8.97 -20.78 0.97
N VAL A 190 -9.72 -20.76 -0.10
CA VAL A 190 -10.98 -21.52 -0.15
C VAL A 190 -10.60 -23.00 -0.08
N SER A 191 -11.05 -23.66 0.99
CA SER A 191 -10.89 -25.11 1.20
C SER A 191 -11.73 -25.91 0.22
#